data_505438fa5806625dc29e4ac31b4c3ecc
#
_entry.id   505438fa5806625dc29e4ac31b4c3ecc
#
_cell.length_a   1.000
_cell.length_b   1.000
_cell.length_c   1.000
_cell.angle_alpha   90.00
_cell.angle_beta   90.00
_cell.angle_gamma   90.00
#
_symmetry.space_group_name_H-M   'P 1'
#
loop_
_entity.id
_entity.type
_entity.pdbx_description
1 polymer ?
#
loop_
_entity_poly.entity_id
_entity_poly.type
_entity_poly.pdbx_seq_one_letter_code
_entity_poly.pdbx_strand_id
1 'polypeptide(L)'
;NGEGATELDFTFFNAVYTVENALSKVKDEKGMKRVERFLRAIPCPDCEGTRLSAAARAPEVAGITLDAACRMTLKDLSLWVERLPETLPGPMRPMAANLVESFRSTAGRLMDLGLSYLTLDRSSASLSTGERQRMQLARAVRNRTTGVLYVLDEPSIGLHPANLKGLTGVIRDLVSDGNSVLLVDHDASLLSEVDHLIELGPGAGAEGGRILTEGPLNAVRKDPTSKIAPYLTDHPLFRTERAAPERLFDLGRIHLETGAIHTVKPLALDIPKGRLTVVTGVSGSGKTTLVLE
;
A
#
# COMPACT_ATOMS: atom_id res chain seq x y z
N ASN A 1 -71.77 -15.50 20.80
CA ASN A 1 -70.69 -15.04 20.00
C ASN A 1 -69.57 -14.58 20.97
N GLY A 2 -68.73 -15.52 21.35
CA GLY A 2 -67.55 -15.23 22.17
C GLY A 2 -66.38 -14.75 21.33
N GLU A 3 -65.98 -13.50 21.46
CA GLU A 3 -64.71 -13.02 21.01
C GLU A 3 -63.61 -13.63 21.88
N GLY A 4 -62.87 -14.60 21.34
CA GLY A 4 -61.70 -15.13 22.01
C GLY A 4 -60.60 -14.05 22.04
N ALA A 5 -60.31 -13.48 23.19
CA ALA A 5 -59.14 -12.65 23.40
C ALA A 5 -57.88 -13.55 23.19
N THR A 6 -57.14 -13.31 22.15
CA THR A 6 -55.84 -13.97 21.91
C THR A 6 -54.83 -13.25 22.84
N GLU A 7 -54.39 -13.92 23.88
CA GLU A 7 -53.35 -13.44 24.75
C GLU A 7 -52.01 -13.54 23.95
N LEU A 8 -51.44 -12.37 23.56
CA LEU A 8 -50.16 -12.31 22.90
C LEU A 8 -49.08 -12.11 23.98
N ASP A 9 -48.29 -13.15 24.16
CA ASP A 9 -47.16 -13.11 25.08
C ASP A 9 -45.95 -12.42 24.43
N PHE A 10 -45.63 -11.21 24.86
CA PHE A 10 -44.52 -10.45 24.36
C PHE A 10 -43.34 -10.56 25.31
N THR A 11 -42.28 -11.22 24.87
CA THR A 11 -41.00 -11.21 25.61
C THR A 11 -40.27 -9.90 25.32
N PHE A 12 -40.12 -9.06 26.35
CA PHE A 12 -39.33 -7.85 26.27
C PHE A 12 -37.83 -8.19 26.32
N PHE A 13 -37.08 -7.81 25.27
CA PHE A 13 -35.62 -7.87 25.26
C PHE A 13 -35.06 -6.46 25.44
N ASN A 14 -34.07 -6.29 26.32
CA ASN A 14 -33.36 -5.03 26.48
C ASN A 14 -32.50 -4.74 25.26
N ALA A 15 -32.06 -3.48 25.08
CA ALA A 15 -31.29 -3.05 23.91
C ALA A 15 -29.96 -3.79 23.78
N VAL A 16 -29.29 -4.12 24.89
CA VAL A 16 -28.00 -4.85 24.91
C VAL A 16 -28.20 -6.27 24.34
N TYR A 17 -29.17 -7.01 24.88
CA TYR A 17 -29.50 -8.35 24.40
C TYR A 17 -29.88 -8.36 22.91
N THR A 18 -30.62 -7.33 22.47
CA THR A 18 -31.04 -7.20 21.07
C THR A 18 -29.82 -7.04 20.14
N VAL A 19 -28.83 -6.23 20.54
CA VAL A 19 -27.61 -6.03 19.78
C VAL A 19 -26.72 -7.29 19.81
N GLU A 20 -26.56 -7.94 20.96
CA GLU A 20 -25.80 -9.19 21.09
C GLU A 20 -26.38 -10.33 20.25
N ASN A 21 -27.71 -10.49 20.29
CA ASN A 21 -28.42 -11.48 19.48
C ASN A 21 -28.35 -11.16 17.98
N ALA A 22 -28.40 -9.88 17.61
CA ALA A 22 -28.20 -9.47 16.22
C ALA A 22 -26.75 -9.77 15.78
N LEU A 23 -25.76 -9.47 16.60
CA LEU A 23 -24.34 -9.73 16.32
C LEU A 23 -24.06 -11.24 16.14
N SER A 24 -24.63 -12.09 17.02
CA SER A 24 -24.46 -13.54 16.95
C SER A 24 -25.04 -14.18 15.68
N LYS A 25 -26.02 -13.51 15.04
CA LYS A 25 -26.68 -13.94 13.81
C LYS A 25 -26.10 -13.34 12.53
N VAL A 26 -25.10 -12.47 12.62
CA VAL A 26 -24.44 -11.85 11.45
C VAL A 26 -23.71 -12.92 10.65
N LYS A 27 -24.06 -13.06 9.37
CA LYS A 27 -23.43 -14.01 8.43
C LYS A 27 -22.74 -13.31 7.26
N ASP A 28 -22.98 -12.04 7.07
CA ASP A 28 -22.50 -11.26 5.94
C ASP A 28 -22.07 -9.84 6.34
N GLU A 29 -21.38 -9.16 5.45
CA GLU A 29 -20.92 -7.81 5.64
C GLU A 29 -22.06 -6.78 5.80
N LYS A 30 -23.20 -7.03 5.12
CA LYS A 30 -24.37 -6.14 5.25
C LYS A 30 -25.02 -6.23 6.63
N GLY A 31 -25.06 -7.43 7.20
CA GLY A 31 -25.50 -7.67 8.58
C GLY A 31 -24.59 -6.96 9.58
N MET A 32 -23.25 -7.07 9.39
CA MET A 32 -22.27 -6.41 10.24
C MET A 32 -22.45 -4.88 10.25
N LYS A 33 -22.57 -4.24 9.09
CA LYS A 33 -22.79 -2.78 8.99
C LYS A 33 -24.04 -2.28 9.73
N ARG A 34 -25.06 -3.10 9.90
CA ARG A 34 -26.27 -2.74 10.66
C ARG A 34 -26.02 -2.69 12.17
N VAL A 35 -25.17 -3.58 12.66
CA VAL A 35 -24.88 -3.72 14.10
C VAL A 35 -23.70 -2.83 14.50
N GLU A 36 -22.75 -2.59 13.61
CA GLU A 36 -21.51 -1.84 13.82
C GLU A 36 -21.72 -0.45 14.45
N ARG A 37 -22.79 0.25 14.07
CA ARG A 37 -23.15 1.57 14.65
C ARG A 37 -23.45 1.53 16.17
N PHE A 38 -23.73 0.36 16.72
CA PHE A 38 -23.98 0.15 18.14
C PHE A 38 -22.77 -0.46 18.87
N LEU A 39 -21.69 -0.75 18.16
CA LEU A 39 -20.47 -1.35 18.68
C LEU A 39 -19.38 -0.30 18.77
N ARG A 40 -18.57 -0.42 19.79
CA ARG A 40 -17.33 0.33 19.94
C ARG A 40 -16.17 -0.66 19.98
N ALA A 41 -15.28 -0.61 19.01
CA ALA A 41 -14.05 -1.37 19.04
C ALA A 41 -13.09 -0.74 20.07
N ILE A 42 -12.65 -1.53 21.02
CA ILE A 42 -11.64 -1.14 22.00
C ILE A 42 -10.49 -2.15 21.94
N PRO A 43 -9.26 -1.75 22.27
CA PRO A 43 -8.17 -2.70 22.46
C PRO A 43 -8.56 -3.77 23.48
N CYS A 44 -8.19 -5.01 23.24
CA CYS A 44 -8.41 -6.10 24.19
C CYS A 44 -7.68 -5.76 25.52
N PRO A 45 -8.36 -5.79 26.69
CA PRO A 45 -7.73 -5.44 27.96
C PRO A 45 -6.59 -6.40 28.37
N ASP A 46 -6.61 -7.66 27.94
CA ASP A 46 -5.59 -8.65 28.29
C ASP A 46 -4.30 -8.49 27.48
N CYS A 47 -4.45 -8.23 26.19
CA CYS A 47 -3.29 -8.16 25.29
C CYS A 47 -3.00 -6.74 24.78
N GLU A 48 -3.82 -5.74 25.11
CA GLU A 48 -3.67 -4.33 24.70
C GLU A 48 -3.51 -4.15 23.19
N GLY A 49 -4.18 -5.03 22.42
CA GLY A 49 -4.11 -5.03 20.95
C GLY A 49 -2.93 -5.80 20.35
N THR A 50 -1.99 -6.32 21.16
CA THR A 50 -0.80 -7.04 20.66
C THR A 50 -1.13 -8.42 20.09
N ARG A 51 -2.26 -9.01 20.44
CA ARG A 51 -2.65 -10.39 20.10
C ARG A 51 -1.71 -11.45 20.67
N LEU A 52 -0.83 -11.08 21.60
CA LEU A 52 0.13 -11.94 22.28
C LEU A 52 -0.24 -12.13 23.74
N SER A 53 -0.01 -13.30 24.30
CA SER A 53 -0.14 -13.55 25.73
C SER A 53 0.92 -12.78 26.53
N ALA A 54 0.70 -12.57 27.83
CA ALA A 54 1.68 -11.92 28.70
C ALA A 54 3.03 -12.67 28.69
N ALA A 55 3.01 -14.00 28.67
CA ALA A 55 4.21 -14.83 28.59
C ALA A 55 4.99 -14.63 27.29
N ALA A 56 4.31 -14.38 26.17
CA ALA A 56 4.97 -14.11 24.88
C ALA A 56 5.50 -12.67 24.75
N ARG A 57 4.96 -11.75 25.57
CA ARG A 57 5.42 -10.34 25.60
C ARG A 57 6.57 -10.11 26.59
N ALA A 58 6.77 -11.01 27.55
CA ALA A 58 7.79 -10.85 28.60
C ALA A 58 9.24 -10.98 28.12
N PRO A 59 9.60 -11.88 27.16
CA PRO A 59 10.98 -11.97 26.70
C PRO A 59 11.42 -10.74 25.93
N GLU A 60 12.67 -10.31 26.20
CA GLU A 60 13.31 -9.19 25.50
C GLU A 60 14.58 -9.67 24.79
N VAL A 61 14.84 -9.10 23.63
CA VAL A 61 16.09 -9.23 22.91
C VAL A 61 16.68 -7.85 22.69
N ALA A 62 17.86 -7.61 23.22
CA ALA A 62 18.51 -6.29 23.22
C ALA A 62 17.58 -5.17 23.77
N GLY A 63 16.82 -5.46 24.84
CA GLY A 63 15.91 -4.51 25.51
C GLY A 63 14.60 -4.24 24.77
N ILE A 64 14.26 -5.04 23.76
CA ILE A 64 13.04 -4.86 22.94
C ILE A 64 12.21 -6.14 23.01
N THR A 65 10.93 -6.00 23.32
CA THR A 65 9.93 -7.08 23.33
C THR A 65 9.43 -7.39 21.91
N LEU A 66 8.84 -8.56 21.72
CA LEU A 66 8.33 -8.98 20.41
C LEU A 66 7.24 -8.02 19.88
N ASP A 67 6.34 -7.55 20.75
CA ASP A 67 5.29 -6.62 20.35
C ASP A 67 5.86 -5.24 20.00
N ALA A 68 6.86 -4.74 20.72
CA ALA A 68 7.56 -3.51 20.39
C ALA A 68 8.26 -3.61 19.02
N ALA A 69 8.93 -4.74 18.74
CA ALA A 69 9.54 -5.01 17.45
C ALA A 69 8.50 -5.06 16.32
N CYS A 70 7.34 -5.70 16.54
CA CYS A 70 6.25 -5.77 15.55
C CYS A 70 5.62 -4.41 15.24
N ARG A 71 5.70 -3.43 16.15
CA ARG A 71 5.21 -2.05 15.94
C ARG A 71 6.21 -1.14 15.24
N MET A 72 7.48 -1.56 15.12
CA MET A 72 8.46 -0.82 14.32
C MET A 72 8.07 -0.80 12.86
N THR A 73 8.41 0.27 12.15
CA THR A 73 8.35 0.25 10.69
C THR A 73 9.32 -0.81 10.16
N LEU A 74 9.05 -1.37 9.00
CA LEU A 74 9.94 -2.37 8.39
C LEU A 74 11.37 -1.84 8.23
N LYS A 75 11.50 -0.52 7.98
CA LYS A 75 12.79 0.16 7.92
C LYS A 75 13.52 0.15 9.28
N ASP A 76 12.83 0.57 10.35
CA ASP A 76 13.43 0.64 11.69
C ASP A 76 13.72 -0.75 12.24
N LEU A 77 12.81 -1.70 11.98
CA LEU A 77 12.99 -3.10 12.33
C LEU A 77 14.23 -3.69 11.63
N SER A 78 14.46 -3.38 10.35
CA SER A 78 15.65 -3.84 9.62
C SER A 78 16.94 -3.30 10.26
N LEU A 79 16.96 -2.02 10.58
CA LEU A 79 18.13 -1.40 11.24
C LEU A 79 18.42 -1.98 12.64
N TRP A 80 17.37 -2.33 13.37
CA TRP A 80 17.53 -2.97 14.68
C TRP A 80 18.01 -4.42 14.55
N VAL A 81 17.38 -5.20 13.66
CA VAL A 81 17.73 -6.62 13.43
C VAL A 81 19.18 -6.77 12.97
N GLU A 82 19.71 -5.88 12.13
CA GLU A 82 21.08 -5.92 11.66
C GLU A 82 22.12 -5.85 12.80
N ARG A 83 21.78 -5.20 13.90
CA ARG A 83 22.66 -5.04 15.07
C ARG A 83 22.54 -6.21 16.07
N LEU A 84 21.50 -7.04 15.97
CA LEU A 84 21.24 -8.10 16.94
C LEU A 84 22.38 -9.11 17.10
N PRO A 85 23.06 -9.61 16.05
CA PRO A 85 24.13 -10.60 16.22
C PRO A 85 25.25 -10.12 17.13
N GLU A 86 25.55 -8.83 17.13
CA GLU A 86 26.62 -8.24 17.97
C GLU A 86 26.24 -8.18 19.44
N THR A 87 24.94 -8.08 19.76
CA THR A 87 24.41 -7.98 21.12
C THR A 87 24.26 -9.35 21.80
N LEU A 88 24.32 -10.43 21.03
CA LEU A 88 24.08 -11.79 21.53
C LEU A 88 25.38 -12.47 22.00
N PRO A 89 25.28 -13.47 22.92
CA PRO A 89 26.38 -14.31 23.31
C PRO A 89 27.07 -14.99 22.12
N GLY A 90 28.40 -15.14 22.18
CA GLY A 90 29.21 -15.66 21.08
C GLY A 90 28.67 -16.91 20.39
N PRO A 91 28.24 -17.98 21.13
CA PRO A 91 27.68 -19.19 20.51
C PRO A 91 26.38 -18.97 19.70
N MET A 92 25.63 -17.93 19.99
CA MET A 92 24.35 -17.64 19.29
C MET A 92 24.54 -16.77 18.05
N ARG A 93 25.67 -16.07 17.91
CA ARG A 93 25.93 -15.11 16.81
C ARG A 93 25.82 -15.73 15.42
N PRO A 94 26.38 -16.90 15.11
CA PRO A 94 26.28 -17.46 13.77
C PRO A 94 24.84 -17.78 13.36
N MET A 95 24.05 -18.34 14.30
CA MET A 95 22.63 -18.60 14.06
C MET A 95 21.84 -17.31 13.85
N ALA A 96 22.09 -16.30 14.69
CA ALA A 96 21.45 -15.00 14.56
C ALA A 96 21.79 -14.33 13.22
N ALA A 97 23.06 -14.37 12.79
CA ALA A 97 23.48 -13.82 11.51
C ALA A 97 22.74 -14.46 10.32
N ASN A 98 22.54 -15.77 10.32
CA ASN A 98 21.75 -16.47 9.28
C ASN A 98 20.29 -16.04 9.26
N LEU A 99 19.67 -15.86 10.44
CA LEU A 99 18.29 -15.40 10.55
C LEU A 99 18.16 -13.94 10.08
N VAL A 100 19.12 -13.10 10.44
CA VAL A 100 19.19 -11.68 10.00
C VAL A 100 19.30 -11.61 8.49
N GLU A 101 20.16 -12.40 7.86
CA GLU A 101 20.32 -12.43 6.40
C GLU A 101 19.03 -12.87 5.69
N SER A 102 18.35 -13.90 6.20
CA SER A 102 17.05 -14.33 5.68
C SER A 102 15.98 -13.24 5.82
N PHE A 103 15.95 -12.55 6.96
CA PHE A 103 15.06 -11.42 7.18
C PHE A 103 15.38 -10.27 6.22
N ARG A 104 16.66 -9.88 6.11
CA ARG A 104 17.13 -8.80 5.24
C ARG A 104 16.75 -9.04 3.78
N SER A 105 16.93 -10.25 3.28
CA SER A 105 16.53 -10.62 1.91
C SER A 105 15.03 -10.44 1.67
N THR A 106 14.19 -10.78 2.66
CA THR A 106 12.72 -10.66 2.53
C THR A 106 12.26 -9.20 2.73
N ALA A 107 12.77 -8.54 3.76
CA ALA A 107 12.42 -7.16 4.10
C ALA A 107 12.92 -6.17 3.03
N GLY A 108 14.12 -6.40 2.47
CA GLY A 108 14.69 -5.58 1.40
C GLY A 108 13.76 -5.48 0.21
N ARG A 109 13.22 -6.60 -0.27
CA ARG A 109 12.26 -6.60 -1.39
C ARG A 109 10.99 -5.82 -1.10
N LEU A 110 10.47 -5.91 0.13
CA LEU A 110 9.31 -5.11 0.52
C LEU A 110 9.65 -3.61 0.55
N MET A 111 10.83 -3.26 1.02
CA MET A 111 11.30 -1.87 1.05
C MET A 111 11.54 -1.32 -0.36
N ASP A 112 12.10 -2.12 -1.27
CA ASP A 112 12.29 -1.77 -2.69
C ASP A 112 10.93 -1.49 -3.37
N LEU A 113 9.89 -2.23 -2.99
CA LEU A 113 8.51 -2.00 -3.43
C LEU A 113 7.81 -0.84 -2.69
N GLY A 114 8.54 -0.02 -1.92
CA GLY A 114 8.02 1.15 -1.25
C GLY A 114 7.14 0.85 -0.03
N LEU A 115 7.30 -0.31 0.61
CA LEU A 115 6.54 -0.73 1.79
C LEU A 115 7.33 -0.58 3.11
N SER A 116 8.38 0.23 3.12
CA SER A 116 9.28 0.42 4.27
C SER A 116 8.60 0.96 5.53
N TYR A 117 7.45 1.63 5.37
CA TYR A 117 6.66 2.22 6.46
C TYR A 117 5.67 1.25 7.12
N LEU A 118 5.45 0.07 6.55
CA LEU A 118 4.54 -0.91 7.13
C LEU A 118 5.14 -1.51 8.41
N THR A 119 4.25 -1.88 9.32
CA THR A 119 4.57 -2.57 10.56
C THR A 119 4.04 -4.00 10.53
N LEU A 120 4.68 -4.93 11.26
CA LEU A 120 4.28 -6.35 11.24
C LEU A 120 2.97 -6.60 12.00
N ASP A 121 2.57 -5.72 12.91
CA ASP A 121 1.32 -5.81 13.64
C ASP A 121 0.11 -5.33 12.83
N ARG A 122 0.33 -4.64 11.71
CA ARG A 122 -0.73 -4.10 10.87
C ARG A 122 -1.58 -5.22 10.25
N SER A 123 -2.89 -5.10 10.38
CA SER A 123 -3.84 -6.05 9.80
C SER A 123 -3.79 -6.03 8.27
N SER A 124 -3.76 -7.20 7.64
CA SER A 124 -3.83 -7.32 6.18
C SER A 124 -5.10 -6.72 5.57
N ALA A 125 -6.22 -6.71 6.32
CA ALA A 125 -7.47 -6.09 5.90
C ALA A 125 -7.38 -4.56 5.78
N SER A 126 -6.44 -3.92 6.49
CA SER A 126 -6.21 -2.47 6.43
C SER A 126 -5.30 -2.05 5.27
N LEU A 127 -4.72 -3.00 4.55
CA LEU A 127 -3.84 -2.71 3.42
C LEU A 127 -4.67 -2.24 2.21
N SER A 128 -4.20 -1.21 1.54
CA SER A 128 -4.74 -0.79 0.25
C SER A 128 -4.54 -1.88 -0.82
N THR A 129 -5.26 -1.77 -1.93
CA THR A 129 -5.13 -2.71 -3.05
C THR A 129 -3.69 -2.75 -3.58
N GLY A 130 -3.06 -1.58 -3.77
CA GLY A 130 -1.67 -1.50 -4.22
C GLY A 130 -0.66 -2.07 -3.21
N GLU A 131 -0.86 -1.87 -1.90
CA GLU A 131 -0.01 -2.48 -0.87
C GLU A 131 -0.11 -4.01 -0.90
N ARG A 132 -1.33 -4.56 -1.00
CA ARG A 132 -1.54 -6.01 -1.11
C ARG A 132 -0.88 -6.60 -2.35
N GLN A 133 -1.01 -5.94 -3.50
CA GLN A 133 -0.41 -6.35 -4.77
C GLN A 133 1.11 -6.41 -4.67
N ARG A 134 1.74 -5.38 -4.10
CA ARG A 134 3.19 -5.33 -3.89
C ARG A 134 3.69 -6.38 -2.90
N MET A 135 2.92 -6.66 -1.83
CA MET A 135 3.25 -7.77 -0.92
C MET A 135 3.18 -9.13 -1.63
N GLN A 136 2.20 -9.35 -2.50
CA GLN A 136 2.09 -10.57 -3.29
C GLN A 136 3.26 -10.71 -4.27
N LEU A 137 3.66 -9.61 -4.91
CA LEU A 137 4.82 -9.59 -5.81
C LEU A 137 6.12 -9.93 -5.07
N ALA A 138 6.38 -9.31 -3.90
CA ALA A 138 7.53 -9.65 -3.07
C ALA A 138 7.58 -11.13 -2.67
N ARG A 139 6.40 -11.72 -2.41
CA ARG A 139 6.26 -13.14 -2.10
C ARG A 139 6.55 -14.03 -3.31
N ALA A 140 6.10 -13.62 -4.51
CA ALA A 140 6.32 -14.37 -5.75
C ALA A 140 7.82 -14.53 -6.04
N VAL A 141 8.59 -13.46 -5.96
CA VAL A 141 10.04 -13.47 -6.18
C VAL A 141 10.77 -14.36 -5.16
N ARG A 142 10.28 -14.44 -3.92
CA ARG A 142 10.87 -15.31 -2.90
C ARG A 142 10.86 -16.79 -3.28
N ASN A 143 9.82 -17.23 -3.98
CA ASN A 143 9.58 -18.66 -4.25
C ASN A 143 10.52 -19.26 -5.30
N ARG A 144 11.31 -18.43 -6.02
CA ARG A 144 12.26 -18.86 -7.07
C ARG A 144 11.67 -19.90 -8.04
N THR A 145 10.38 -19.74 -8.37
CA THR A 145 9.74 -20.57 -9.40
C THR A 145 10.26 -20.16 -10.77
N THR A 146 10.41 -21.12 -11.67
CA THR A 146 10.85 -20.89 -13.04
C THR A 146 9.78 -21.35 -14.03
N GLY A 147 9.73 -20.75 -15.23
CA GLY A 147 8.77 -21.11 -16.27
C GLY A 147 7.33 -20.68 -16.00
N VAL A 148 7.12 -19.68 -15.13
CA VAL A 148 5.81 -19.14 -14.78
C VAL A 148 5.55 -17.85 -15.56
N LEU A 149 4.30 -17.64 -15.97
CA LEU A 149 3.81 -16.35 -16.48
C LEU A 149 3.19 -15.57 -15.32
N TYR A 150 3.78 -14.43 -14.99
CA TYR A 150 3.22 -13.45 -14.05
C TYR A 150 2.43 -12.40 -14.80
N VAL A 151 1.17 -12.21 -14.43
CA VAL A 151 0.32 -11.13 -14.96
C VAL A 151 0.15 -10.09 -13.89
N LEU A 152 0.63 -8.87 -14.15
CA LEU A 152 0.61 -7.75 -13.24
C LEU A 152 -0.26 -6.64 -13.83
N ASP A 153 -1.36 -6.32 -13.15
CA ASP A 153 -2.29 -5.28 -13.56
C ASP A 153 -2.08 -4.02 -12.72
N GLU A 154 -1.62 -2.94 -13.38
CA GLU A 154 -1.33 -1.62 -12.79
C GLU A 154 -0.48 -1.64 -11.50
N PRO A 155 0.66 -2.37 -11.45
CA PRO A 155 1.46 -2.47 -10.21
C PRO A 155 2.12 -1.15 -9.80
N SER A 156 2.19 -0.15 -10.71
CA SER A 156 2.69 1.19 -10.41
C SER A 156 1.71 2.05 -9.62
N ILE A 157 0.43 1.66 -9.52
CA ILE A 157 -0.61 2.46 -8.84
C ILE A 157 -0.20 2.86 -7.42
N GLY A 158 -0.26 4.16 -7.16
CA GLY A 158 0.06 4.73 -5.85
C GLY A 158 1.55 4.69 -5.49
N LEU A 159 2.43 4.30 -6.41
CA LEU A 159 3.87 4.41 -6.23
C LEU A 159 4.36 5.83 -6.54
N HIS A 160 5.25 6.32 -5.70
CA HIS A 160 6.06 7.49 -6.02
C HIS A 160 7.13 7.11 -7.05
N PRO A 161 7.51 7.99 -7.99
CA PRO A 161 8.55 7.71 -8.99
C PRO A 161 9.85 7.12 -8.42
N ALA A 162 10.25 7.54 -7.21
CA ALA A 162 11.42 6.99 -6.54
C ALA A 162 11.32 5.47 -6.26
N ASN A 163 10.12 4.93 -6.14
CA ASN A 163 9.87 3.51 -5.86
C ASN A 163 9.66 2.68 -7.14
N LEU A 164 9.49 3.32 -8.31
CA LEU A 164 9.35 2.61 -9.59
C LEU A 164 10.61 1.81 -9.93
N LYS A 165 11.79 2.32 -9.60
CA LYS A 165 13.05 1.59 -9.80
C LYS A 165 13.09 0.28 -9.02
N GLY A 166 12.59 0.27 -7.78
CA GLY A 166 12.48 -0.95 -6.99
C GLY A 166 11.51 -1.96 -7.62
N LEU A 167 10.34 -1.49 -8.08
CA LEU A 167 9.37 -2.32 -8.80
C LEU A 167 9.99 -2.94 -10.07
N THR A 168 10.67 -2.13 -10.88
CA THR A 168 11.37 -2.59 -12.09
C THR A 168 12.45 -3.62 -11.75
N GLY A 169 13.23 -3.40 -10.68
CA GLY A 169 14.22 -4.35 -10.19
C GLY A 169 13.61 -5.71 -9.85
N VAL A 170 12.52 -5.71 -9.09
CA VAL A 170 11.79 -6.94 -8.71
C VAL A 170 11.23 -7.66 -9.95
N ILE A 171 10.70 -6.93 -10.94
CA ILE A 171 10.22 -7.52 -12.20
C ILE A 171 11.37 -8.14 -12.99
N ARG A 172 12.52 -7.47 -13.08
CA ARG A 172 13.71 -7.99 -13.74
C ARG A 172 14.27 -9.24 -13.05
N ASP A 173 14.22 -9.31 -11.72
CA ASP A 173 14.60 -10.52 -10.98
C ASP A 173 13.73 -11.71 -11.41
N LEU A 174 12.39 -11.51 -11.51
CA LEU A 174 11.48 -12.57 -11.99
C LEU A 174 11.86 -13.06 -13.41
N VAL A 175 12.16 -12.14 -14.32
CA VAL A 175 12.54 -12.48 -15.68
C VAL A 175 13.90 -13.20 -15.70
N SER A 176 14.88 -12.76 -14.92
CA SER A 176 16.19 -13.37 -14.82
C SER A 176 16.16 -14.79 -14.22
N ASP A 177 15.17 -15.07 -13.37
CA ASP A 177 14.89 -16.40 -12.82
C ASP A 177 14.21 -17.34 -13.85
N GLY A 178 14.08 -16.92 -15.12
CA GLY A 178 13.51 -17.73 -16.20
C GLY A 178 11.99 -17.72 -16.29
N ASN A 179 11.35 -16.65 -15.80
CA ASN A 179 9.91 -16.45 -15.87
C ASN A 179 9.56 -15.44 -16.99
N SER A 180 8.28 -15.36 -17.34
CA SER A 180 7.72 -14.34 -18.21
C SER A 180 6.84 -13.40 -17.41
N VAL A 181 6.85 -12.10 -17.75
CA VAL A 181 6.01 -11.10 -17.08
C VAL A 181 5.18 -10.38 -18.13
N LEU A 182 3.86 -10.41 -17.97
CA LEU A 182 2.91 -9.60 -18.73
C LEU A 182 2.47 -8.45 -17.80
N LEU A 183 2.86 -7.25 -18.19
CA LEU A 183 2.60 -6.03 -17.43
C LEU A 183 1.52 -5.20 -18.12
N VAL A 184 0.45 -4.86 -17.42
CA VAL A 184 -0.54 -3.87 -17.84
C VAL A 184 -0.30 -2.62 -17.02
N ASP A 185 0.10 -1.54 -17.65
CA ASP A 185 0.39 -0.27 -16.96
C ASP A 185 0.32 0.92 -17.94
N HIS A 186 0.27 2.12 -17.41
CA HIS A 186 0.24 3.37 -18.16
C HIS A 186 1.36 4.34 -17.74
N ASP A 187 2.21 3.98 -16.80
CA ASP A 187 3.37 4.80 -16.40
C ASP A 187 4.48 4.73 -17.44
N ALA A 188 4.76 5.85 -18.10
CA ALA A 188 5.74 5.92 -19.18
C ALA A 188 7.16 5.51 -18.74
N SER A 189 7.53 5.76 -17.47
CA SER A 189 8.83 5.37 -16.94
C SER A 189 8.97 3.83 -16.87
N LEU A 190 7.89 3.17 -16.42
CA LEU A 190 7.85 1.71 -16.37
C LEU A 190 7.79 1.09 -17.76
N LEU A 191 6.96 1.66 -18.65
CA LEU A 191 6.85 1.22 -20.05
C LEU A 191 8.17 1.41 -20.85
N SER A 192 9.03 2.33 -20.42
CA SER A 192 10.35 2.53 -21.04
C SER A 192 11.36 1.41 -20.73
N GLU A 193 11.04 0.54 -19.79
CA GLU A 193 11.92 -0.54 -19.30
C GLU A 193 11.54 -1.93 -19.84
N VAL A 194 10.49 -2.02 -20.70
CA VAL A 194 10.00 -3.30 -21.22
C VAL A 194 10.73 -3.74 -22.50
N ASP A 195 10.82 -5.06 -22.74
CA ASP A 195 11.41 -5.63 -23.92
C ASP A 195 10.47 -5.56 -25.14
N HIS A 196 9.16 -5.71 -24.90
CA HIS A 196 8.11 -5.72 -25.90
C HIS A 196 6.89 -4.96 -25.40
N LEU A 197 6.33 -4.08 -26.22
CA LEU A 197 5.15 -3.27 -25.91
C LEU A 197 4.02 -3.61 -26.88
N ILE A 198 2.81 -3.71 -26.34
CA ILE A 198 1.56 -3.85 -27.08
C ILE A 198 0.66 -2.70 -26.67
N GLU A 199 0.29 -1.84 -27.62
CA GLU A 199 -0.60 -0.71 -27.38
C GLU A 199 -1.99 -0.99 -27.90
N LEU A 200 -2.99 -0.85 -27.04
CA LEU A 200 -4.41 -1.03 -27.35
C LEU A 200 -5.10 0.34 -27.52
N GLY A 201 -6.03 0.42 -28.44
CA GLY A 201 -6.79 1.64 -28.72
C GLY A 201 -7.81 1.46 -29.86
N PRO A 202 -8.13 2.57 -30.59
CA PRO A 202 -7.68 3.97 -30.38
C PRO A 202 -8.43 4.74 -29.29
N GLY A 203 -9.53 4.20 -28.76
CA GLY A 203 -10.36 4.81 -27.73
C GLY A 203 -10.79 3.80 -26.67
N ALA A 204 -11.85 4.14 -25.93
CA ALA A 204 -12.47 3.27 -24.94
C ALA A 204 -13.82 2.70 -25.44
N GLY A 205 -14.31 1.62 -24.83
CA GLY A 205 -15.58 1.00 -25.21
C GLY A 205 -15.58 0.48 -26.64
N ALA A 206 -16.60 0.80 -27.43
CA ALA A 206 -16.77 0.32 -28.81
C ALA A 206 -15.64 0.77 -29.77
N GLU A 207 -14.97 1.84 -29.44
CA GLU A 207 -13.83 2.40 -30.21
C GLU A 207 -12.49 1.79 -29.80
N GLY A 208 -12.47 0.94 -28.79
CA GLY A 208 -11.26 0.30 -28.24
C GLY A 208 -11.05 -1.13 -28.72
N GLY A 209 -10.17 -1.84 -28.01
CA GLY A 209 -9.97 -3.28 -28.16
C GLY A 209 -9.19 -3.70 -29.40
N ARG A 210 -8.52 -2.78 -30.09
CA ARG A 210 -7.66 -3.07 -31.25
C ARG A 210 -6.20 -2.81 -30.89
N ILE A 211 -5.29 -3.61 -31.46
CA ILE A 211 -3.87 -3.34 -31.38
C ILE A 211 -3.58 -2.16 -32.31
N LEU A 212 -3.03 -1.07 -31.79
CA LEU A 212 -2.54 0.08 -32.56
C LEU A 212 -1.14 -0.17 -33.08
N THR A 213 -0.28 -0.65 -32.20
CA THR A 213 1.10 -0.98 -32.51
C THR A 213 1.60 -2.05 -31.53
N GLU A 214 2.56 -2.85 -31.97
CA GLU A 214 3.25 -3.82 -31.14
C GLU A 214 4.70 -4.01 -31.60
N GLY A 215 5.57 -4.33 -30.67
CA GLY A 215 6.97 -4.61 -30.99
C GLY A 215 7.94 -4.17 -29.90
N PRO A 216 9.24 -4.26 -30.18
CA PRO A 216 10.26 -3.73 -29.28
C PRO A 216 10.09 -2.21 -29.14
N LEU A 217 10.46 -1.68 -27.98
CA LEU A 217 10.24 -0.27 -27.60
C LEU A 217 10.69 0.72 -28.69
N ASN A 218 11.84 0.47 -29.33
CA ASN A 218 12.37 1.33 -30.39
C ASN A 218 11.52 1.36 -31.68
N ALA A 219 10.76 0.31 -31.94
CA ALA A 219 9.82 0.28 -33.06
C ALA A 219 8.57 1.10 -32.72
N VAL A 220 8.00 0.90 -31.54
CA VAL A 220 6.82 1.63 -31.05
C VAL A 220 7.08 3.13 -30.95
N ARG A 221 8.26 3.55 -30.50
CA ARG A 221 8.65 4.98 -30.43
C ARG A 221 8.63 5.69 -31.79
N LYS A 222 8.79 4.95 -32.89
CA LYS A 222 8.81 5.49 -34.26
C LYS A 222 7.48 5.34 -34.98
N ASP A 223 6.55 4.62 -34.40
CA ASP A 223 5.26 4.35 -35.03
C ASP A 223 4.33 5.57 -34.91
N PRO A 224 3.91 6.18 -36.03
CA PRO A 224 3.04 7.35 -36.01
C PRO A 224 1.62 7.04 -35.53
N THR A 225 1.21 5.77 -35.47
CA THR A 225 -0.09 5.35 -34.96
C THR A 225 -0.12 5.23 -33.43
N SER A 226 1.06 5.15 -32.81
CA SER A 226 1.19 5.06 -31.35
C SER A 226 0.81 6.35 -30.68
N LYS A 227 -0.07 6.27 -29.69
CA LYS A 227 -0.45 7.39 -28.82
C LYS A 227 0.50 7.54 -27.63
N ILE A 228 1.16 6.45 -27.24
CA ILE A 228 2.09 6.47 -26.10
C ILE A 228 3.50 6.92 -26.54
N ALA A 229 3.89 6.74 -27.80
CA ALA A 229 5.22 7.08 -28.30
C ALA A 229 5.73 8.47 -27.91
N PRO A 230 4.93 9.56 -27.98
CA PRO A 230 5.36 10.90 -27.55
C PRO A 230 5.78 11.00 -26.09
N TYR A 231 5.29 10.11 -25.24
CA TYR A 231 5.57 10.08 -23.80
C TYR A 231 6.71 9.13 -23.42
N LEU A 232 7.15 8.27 -24.36
CA LEU A 232 8.29 7.35 -24.18
C LEU A 232 9.63 8.01 -24.53
N THR A 233 9.68 9.33 -24.55
CA THR A 233 10.89 10.11 -24.85
C THR A 233 11.54 10.63 -23.58
N ASP A 234 12.84 10.94 -23.65
CA ASP A 234 13.59 11.53 -22.53
C ASP A 234 13.12 12.96 -22.17
N HIS A 235 12.36 13.59 -23.07
CA HIS A 235 11.80 14.92 -22.91
C HIS A 235 10.28 14.90 -23.15
N PRO A 236 9.47 14.44 -22.19
CA PRO A 236 8.02 14.45 -22.35
C PRO A 236 7.50 15.89 -22.51
N LEU A 237 6.46 16.05 -23.34
CA LEU A 237 5.81 17.33 -23.60
C LEU A 237 5.14 17.86 -22.32
N PHE A 238 5.70 18.90 -21.71
CA PHE A 238 5.08 19.59 -20.59
C PHE A 238 4.44 20.90 -21.05
N ARG A 239 3.30 21.23 -20.45
CA ARG A 239 2.71 22.56 -20.58
C ARG A 239 3.66 23.59 -19.96
N THR A 240 4.09 24.58 -20.75
CA THR A 240 5.06 25.60 -20.33
C THR A 240 4.43 26.85 -19.70
N GLU A 241 3.12 27.09 -19.94
CA GLU A 241 2.43 28.26 -19.39
C GLU A 241 2.15 28.06 -17.90
N ARG A 242 2.91 28.76 -17.07
CA ARG A 242 2.75 28.80 -15.61
C ARG A 242 2.58 30.27 -15.18
N ALA A 243 1.85 30.47 -14.08
CA ALA A 243 1.82 31.80 -13.45
C ALA A 243 3.23 32.17 -12.99
N ALA A 244 3.63 33.43 -13.21
CA ALA A 244 4.89 33.94 -12.68
C ALA A 244 4.90 33.80 -11.13
N PRO A 245 6.04 33.46 -10.50
CA PRO A 245 6.12 33.26 -9.06
C PRO A 245 5.57 34.42 -8.24
N GLU A 246 5.78 35.65 -8.71
CA GLU A 246 5.33 36.89 -8.05
C GLU A 246 3.80 37.00 -8.03
N ARG A 247 3.13 36.36 -9.01
CA ARG A 247 1.67 36.39 -9.18
C ARG A 247 0.97 35.13 -8.62
N LEU A 248 1.70 34.31 -7.92
CA LEU A 248 1.17 33.01 -7.43
C LEU A 248 -0.01 33.23 -6.47
N PHE A 249 0.06 34.22 -5.59
CA PHE A 249 -0.91 34.50 -4.54
C PHE A 249 -1.82 35.72 -4.84
N ASP A 250 -1.86 36.24 -6.07
CA ASP A 250 -2.69 37.41 -6.44
C ASP A 250 -4.18 37.19 -6.12
N LEU A 251 -4.67 35.94 -6.20
CA LEU A 251 -6.07 35.59 -5.91
C LEU A 251 -6.30 35.23 -4.44
N GLY A 252 -5.29 35.43 -3.58
CA GLY A 252 -5.32 35.10 -2.17
C GLY A 252 -4.75 33.74 -1.87
N ARG A 253 -4.82 33.35 -0.58
CA ARG A 253 -4.25 32.11 -0.07
C ARG A 253 -5.21 31.39 0.86
N ILE A 254 -5.04 30.10 1.00
CA ILE A 254 -5.60 29.28 2.06
C ILE A 254 -4.41 28.96 2.98
N HIS A 255 -4.49 29.43 4.22
CA HIS A 255 -3.49 29.10 5.23
C HIS A 255 -3.87 27.77 5.88
N LEU A 256 -2.95 26.84 5.93
CA LEU A 256 -3.10 25.54 6.60
C LEU A 256 -2.03 25.43 7.66
N GLU A 257 -2.46 25.23 8.91
CA GLU A 257 -1.57 24.96 10.03
C GLU A 257 -2.05 23.70 10.73
N THR A 258 -1.14 22.79 11.03
CA THR A 258 -1.48 21.53 11.68
C THR A 258 -0.46 21.19 12.76
N GLY A 259 -0.95 20.53 13.82
CA GLY A 259 -0.13 19.87 14.82
C GLY A 259 0.46 18.56 14.28
N ALA A 260 0.99 17.73 15.17
CA ALA A 260 1.41 16.39 14.82
C ALA A 260 0.19 15.48 14.63
N ILE A 261 -0.01 14.94 13.42
CA ILE A 261 -1.09 14.00 13.09
C ILE A 261 -0.47 12.78 12.39
N HIS A 262 -0.51 11.62 13.02
CA HIS A 262 0.11 10.38 12.50
C HIS A 262 1.58 10.60 12.09
N THR A 263 1.90 10.49 10.81
CA THR A 263 3.25 10.71 10.26
C THR A 263 3.54 12.17 9.92
N VAL A 264 2.52 13.03 9.88
CA VAL A 264 2.66 14.46 9.59
C VAL A 264 3.19 15.17 10.84
N LYS A 265 4.31 15.85 10.69
CA LYS A 265 4.87 16.71 11.75
C LYS A 265 4.17 18.06 11.73
N PRO A 266 4.20 18.83 12.84
CA PRO A 266 3.67 20.19 12.84
C PRO A 266 4.23 20.99 11.67
N LEU A 267 3.34 21.59 10.88
CA LEU A 267 3.72 22.40 9.75
C LEU A 267 2.69 23.54 9.52
N ALA A 268 3.17 24.59 8.88
CA ALA A 268 2.33 25.66 8.37
C ALA A 268 2.70 25.91 6.90
N LEU A 269 1.68 26.03 6.03
CA LEU A 269 1.88 26.29 4.61
C LEU A 269 0.72 27.13 4.04
N ASP A 270 1.02 27.87 2.99
CA ASP A 270 0.06 28.65 2.23
C ASP A 270 -0.23 27.98 0.88
N ILE A 271 -1.51 27.76 0.59
CA ILE A 271 -1.98 27.20 -0.69
C ILE A 271 -2.56 28.36 -1.50
N PRO A 272 -2.06 28.65 -2.72
CA PRO A 272 -2.56 29.75 -3.54
C PRO A 272 -3.96 29.44 -4.08
N LYS A 273 -4.89 30.39 -3.93
CA LYS A 273 -6.24 30.29 -4.50
C LYS A 273 -6.21 30.44 -6.02
N GLY A 274 -7.14 29.75 -6.70
CA GLY A 274 -7.28 29.80 -8.16
C GLY A 274 -6.07 29.24 -8.92
N ARG A 275 -5.29 28.36 -8.29
CA ARG A 275 -4.13 27.68 -8.87
C ARG A 275 -4.24 26.16 -8.68
N LEU A 276 -3.63 25.41 -9.59
CA LEU A 276 -3.46 23.97 -9.40
C LEU A 276 -2.27 23.74 -8.48
N THR A 277 -2.55 23.21 -7.30
CA THR A 277 -1.52 22.83 -6.31
C THR A 277 -1.46 21.31 -6.23
N VAL A 278 -0.26 20.74 -6.25
CA VAL A 278 -0.03 19.31 -6.15
C VAL A 278 0.72 18.98 -4.87
N VAL A 279 0.20 18.05 -4.08
CA VAL A 279 0.88 17.47 -2.93
C VAL A 279 1.50 16.13 -3.34
N THR A 280 2.82 16.03 -3.29
CA THR A 280 3.57 14.84 -3.70
C THR A 280 4.49 14.34 -2.59
N GLY A 281 4.94 13.11 -2.71
CA GLY A 281 5.86 12.45 -1.77
C GLY A 281 5.75 10.93 -1.85
N VAL A 282 6.69 10.22 -1.25
CA VAL A 282 6.71 8.74 -1.21
C VAL A 282 5.49 8.16 -0.50
N SER A 283 5.19 6.88 -0.72
CA SER A 283 4.12 6.18 -0.01
C SER A 283 4.34 6.25 1.50
N GLY A 284 3.26 6.49 2.27
CA GLY A 284 3.34 6.63 3.73
C GLY A 284 3.87 7.97 4.25
N SER A 285 4.15 8.95 3.37
CA SER A 285 4.64 10.28 3.80
C SER A 285 3.60 11.21 4.42
N GLY A 286 2.35 10.76 4.55
CA GLY A 286 1.27 11.54 5.18
C GLY A 286 0.50 12.46 4.25
N LYS A 287 0.60 12.31 2.91
CA LYS A 287 -0.11 13.17 1.93
C LYS A 287 -1.62 13.20 2.16
N THR A 288 -2.23 12.04 2.33
CA THR A 288 -3.68 11.90 2.55
C THR A 288 -4.09 12.52 3.88
N THR A 289 -3.34 12.25 4.94
CA THR A 289 -3.55 12.85 6.26
C THR A 289 -3.50 14.37 6.21
N LEU A 290 -2.50 14.94 5.52
CA LEU A 290 -2.37 16.40 5.38
C LEU A 290 -3.56 17.06 4.69
N VAL A 291 -4.20 16.37 3.73
CA VAL A 291 -5.23 16.97 2.86
C VAL A 291 -6.65 16.67 3.35
N LEU A 292 -6.87 15.53 4.01
CA LEU A 292 -8.21 15.03 4.37
C LEU A 292 -8.51 15.03 5.87
N GLU A 293 -7.50 15.17 6.73
CA GLU A 293 -7.60 15.24 8.19
C GLU A 293 -7.09 16.58 8.73
#